data_de3fc5201e29793a0d17bfd57a0c544c
#
_entry.id   de3fc5201e29793a0d17bfd57a0c544c
#
_cell.length_a   1.000
_cell.length_b   1.000
_cell.length_c   1.000
_cell.angle_alpha   90.00
_cell.angle_beta   90.00
_cell.angle_gamma   90.00
#
_symmetry.space_group_name_H-M   'P 1'
#
loop_
_entity.id
_entity.type
_entity.pdbx_description
1 polymer ?
#
loop_
_entity_poly.entity_id
_entity_poly.type
_entity_poly.pdbx_seq_one_letter_code
_entity_poly.pdbx_strand_id
1 'polypeptide(L)'
;MQIIPAIDLKDNKCVRLSEGKDETSVVFNKEPKEQALYFQEIGCKKLHIVDLDAAFGRPSINFNSIVKIRKSISIPIQLGGGIRSATDAEKYFDTGIDNLIIGSMSVNQPDEVLKLANKHNNKIYISLDIKDDDIMIKGWKEKSKLKILDLLNLYKHTPLRGCVITDIKNDGMLKGLNTDFVKKIVSKIESSNMNNDIRIILAGGLTNYNDLINLKKLNLK
;
A
#
# COMPACT_ATOMS: atom_id res chain seq x y z
N MET A 1 -16.98 4.69 1.76
CA MET A 1 -15.65 4.57 2.39
C MET A 1 -15.51 3.18 3.00
N GLN A 2 -14.35 2.54 2.84
CA GLN A 2 -14.05 1.19 3.37
C GLN A 2 -12.78 1.26 4.21
N ILE A 3 -12.78 0.63 5.38
CA ILE A 3 -11.58 0.44 6.20
C ILE A 3 -10.92 -0.87 5.77
N ILE A 4 -9.60 -0.82 5.55
CA ILE A 4 -8.79 -1.96 5.16
C ILE A 4 -7.74 -2.14 6.25
N PRO A 5 -7.84 -3.18 7.10
CA PRO A 5 -6.80 -3.46 8.10
C PRO A 5 -5.51 -3.88 7.40
N ALA A 6 -4.38 -3.57 8.04
CA ALA A 6 -3.06 -3.91 7.54
C ALA A 6 -2.34 -4.90 8.46
N ILE A 7 -1.57 -5.80 7.86
CA ILE A 7 -0.60 -6.67 8.51
C ILE A 7 0.77 -6.37 7.91
N ASP A 8 1.64 -5.79 8.71
CA ASP A 8 3.06 -5.65 8.36
C ASP A 8 3.80 -6.91 8.80
N LEU A 9 4.45 -7.58 7.86
CA LEU A 9 5.20 -8.81 8.10
C LEU A 9 6.70 -8.54 8.16
N LYS A 10 7.31 -8.95 9.26
CA LYS A 10 8.76 -8.97 9.46
C LYS A 10 9.14 -10.23 10.24
N ASP A 11 10.13 -10.97 9.77
CA ASP A 11 10.59 -12.22 10.40
C ASP A 11 9.43 -13.21 10.67
N ASN A 12 8.49 -13.32 9.71
CA ASN A 12 7.26 -14.14 9.81
C ASN A 12 6.32 -13.77 10.97
N LYS A 13 6.38 -12.53 11.47
CA LYS A 13 5.55 -12.02 12.57
C LYS A 13 4.83 -10.76 12.13
N CYS A 14 3.70 -10.47 12.78
CA CYS A 14 3.01 -9.20 12.64
C CYS A 14 3.72 -8.15 13.50
N VAL A 15 4.15 -7.08 12.87
CA VAL A 15 4.85 -5.98 13.55
C VAL A 15 4.18 -4.64 13.30
N ARG A 16 4.57 -3.64 14.08
CA ARG A 16 4.29 -2.23 13.85
C ARG A 16 5.59 -1.47 13.85
N LEU A 17 5.75 -0.56 12.90
CA LEU A 17 6.84 0.39 12.85
C LEU A 17 6.35 1.79 13.18
N SER A 18 7.23 2.66 13.63
CA SER A 18 7.00 4.12 13.74
C SER A 18 7.74 4.80 12.60
N GLU A 19 7.05 5.60 11.79
CA GLU A 19 7.59 6.28 10.60
C GLU A 19 8.35 5.32 9.64
N GLY A 20 7.96 4.05 9.59
CA GLY A 20 8.61 3.03 8.76
C GLY A 20 10.05 2.67 9.15
N LYS A 21 10.49 3.04 10.34
CA LYS A 21 11.87 2.77 10.81
C LYS A 21 12.00 1.36 11.33
N ASP A 22 12.89 0.56 10.72
CA ASP A 22 13.09 -0.86 11.01
C ASP A 22 13.46 -1.15 12.48
N GLU A 23 14.25 -0.27 13.08
CA GLU A 23 14.68 -0.33 14.49
C GLU A 23 13.56 -0.11 15.50
N THR A 24 12.44 0.48 15.07
CA THR A 24 11.25 0.73 15.93
C THR A 24 10.28 -0.44 15.94
N SER A 25 10.64 -1.56 15.33
CA SER A 25 9.79 -2.73 15.15
C SER A 25 9.31 -3.31 16.48
N VAL A 26 8.00 -3.36 16.66
CA VAL A 26 7.35 -4.01 17.81
C VAL A 26 6.45 -5.12 17.32
N VAL A 27 6.69 -6.34 17.81
CA VAL A 27 5.85 -7.51 17.49
C VAL A 27 4.57 -7.42 18.31
N PHE A 28 3.42 -7.43 17.64
CA PHE A 28 2.11 -7.45 18.32
C PHE A 28 1.37 -8.80 18.14
N ASN A 29 1.73 -9.61 17.15
CA ASN A 29 1.23 -10.96 16.99
C ASN A 29 2.31 -11.85 16.34
N LYS A 30 2.51 -13.05 16.90
CA LYS A 30 3.48 -14.02 16.38
C LYS A 30 2.91 -14.91 15.28
N GLU A 31 1.58 -14.93 15.14
CA GLU A 31 0.85 -15.80 14.23
C GLU A 31 0.06 -14.98 13.19
N PRO A 32 0.69 -14.62 12.05
CA PRO A 32 0.06 -13.79 11.02
C PRO A 32 -1.24 -14.36 10.47
N LYS A 33 -1.34 -15.70 10.36
CA LYS A 33 -2.55 -16.38 9.92
C LYS A 33 -3.72 -16.10 10.87
N GLU A 34 -3.49 -16.23 12.17
CA GLU A 34 -4.53 -15.97 13.18
C GLU A 34 -4.98 -14.51 13.17
N GLN A 35 -4.05 -13.58 12.96
CA GLN A 35 -4.39 -12.17 12.81
C GLN A 35 -5.27 -11.90 11.58
N ALA A 36 -4.98 -12.56 10.47
CA ALA A 36 -5.78 -12.44 9.25
C ALA A 36 -7.19 -13.02 9.41
N LEU A 37 -7.31 -14.19 10.05
CA LEU A 37 -8.59 -14.81 10.39
C LEU A 37 -9.41 -13.89 11.30
N TYR A 38 -8.82 -13.34 12.34
CA TYR A 38 -9.48 -12.37 13.23
C TYR A 38 -10.07 -11.19 12.46
N PHE A 39 -9.31 -10.58 11.52
CA PHE A 39 -9.83 -9.48 10.71
C PHE A 39 -11.02 -9.91 9.84
N GLN A 40 -10.99 -11.10 9.28
CA GLN A 40 -12.12 -11.63 8.52
C GLN A 40 -13.35 -11.88 9.42
N GLU A 41 -13.16 -12.46 10.59
CA GLU A 41 -14.22 -12.79 11.56
C GLU A 41 -14.95 -11.54 12.07
N ILE A 42 -14.24 -10.46 12.33
CA ILE A 42 -14.84 -9.17 12.73
C ILE A 42 -15.49 -8.42 11.56
N GLY A 43 -15.53 -9.01 10.37
CA GLY A 43 -16.29 -8.53 9.21
C GLY A 43 -15.53 -7.61 8.26
N CYS A 44 -14.20 -7.52 8.35
CA CYS A 44 -13.40 -6.80 7.35
C CYS A 44 -13.60 -7.41 5.96
N LYS A 45 -13.64 -6.55 4.93
CA LYS A 45 -13.97 -6.97 3.56
C LYS A 45 -12.75 -7.04 2.64
N LYS A 46 -11.59 -6.67 3.13
CA LYS A 46 -10.31 -6.71 2.41
C LYS A 46 -9.17 -6.64 3.42
N LEU A 47 -8.06 -7.29 3.13
CA LEU A 47 -6.84 -7.25 3.93
C LEU A 47 -5.71 -6.59 3.13
N HIS A 48 -4.92 -5.72 3.78
CA HIS A 48 -3.66 -5.22 3.27
C HIS A 48 -2.50 -5.97 3.95
N ILE A 49 -1.52 -6.41 3.16
CA ILE A 49 -0.30 -7.04 3.69
C ILE A 49 0.90 -6.28 3.15
N VAL A 50 1.88 -6.02 4.00
CA VAL A 50 3.18 -5.47 3.62
C VAL A 50 4.29 -6.44 4.01
N ASP A 51 5.08 -6.90 3.02
CA ASP A 51 6.33 -7.64 3.27
C ASP A 51 7.45 -6.63 3.56
N LEU A 52 7.69 -6.35 4.84
CA LEU A 52 8.70 -5.39 5.25
C LEU A 52 10.12 -5.87 4.97
N ASP A 53 10.41 -7.18 5.10
CA ASP A 53 11.74 -7.70 4.79
C ASP A 53 12.08 -7.45 3.33
N ALA A 54 11.15 -7.77 2.44
CA ALA A 54 11.32 -7.48 1.03
C ALA A 54 11.35 -5.97 0.74
N ALA A 55 10.53 -5.15 1.41
CA ALA A 55 10.55 -3.70 1.25
C ALA A 55 11.90 -3.08 1.60
N PHE A 56 12.54 -3.58 2.66
CA PHE A 56 13.87 -3.13 3.10
C PHE A 56 15.05 -3.73 2.31
N GLY A 57 14.78 -4.52 1.27
CA GLY A 57 15.82 -5.10 0.42
C GLY A 57 16.42 -6.41 0.93
N ARG A 58 15.82 -7.00 1.96
CA ARG A 58 16.16 -8.33 2.44
C ARG A 58 15.46 -9.41 1.62
N PRO A 59 15.93 -10.66 1.63
CA PRO A 59 15.17 -11.78 1.07
C PRO A 59 13.77 -11.86 1.70
N SER A 60 12.74 -12.13 0.91
CA SER A 60 11.37 -12.32 1.44
C SER A 60 11.29 -13.68 2.14
N ILE A 61 11.52 -13.69 3.43
CA ILE A 61 11.30 -14.87 4.29
C ILE A 61 9.81 -15.02 4.62
N ASN A 62 8.99 -13.98 4.39
CA ASN A 62 7.57 -13.93 4.71
C ASN A 62 6.69 -14.62 3.65
N PHE A 63 7.25 -15.06 2.52
CA PHE A 63 6.47 -15.65 1.43
C PHE A 63 5.56 -16.78 1.88
N ASN A 64 6.09 -17.72 2.67
CA ASN A 64 5.29 -18.85 3.17
C ASN A 64 4.16 -18.39 4.12
N SER A 65 4.39 -17.35 4.93
CA SER A 65 3.37 -16.75 5.78
C SER A 65 2.27 -16.09 4.96
N ILE A 66 2.63 -15.37 3.89
CA ILE A 66 1.66 -14.77 2.94
C ILE A 66 0.80 -15.85 2.28
N VAL A 67 1.42 -16.94 1.82
CA VAL A 67 0.68 -18.09 1.24
C VAL A 67 -0.26 -18.74 2.27
N LYS A 68 0.19 -18.91 3.52
CA LYS A 68 -0.65 -19.45 4.60
C LYS A 68 -1.84 -18.52 4.89
N ILE A 69 -1.63 -17.21 4.94
CA ILE A 69 -2.71 -16.24 5.10
C ILE A 69 -3.71 -16.38 3.95
N ARG A 70 -3.24 -16.36 2.67
CA ARG A 70 -4.14 -16.47 1.51
C ARG A 70 -5.01 -17.72 1.55
N LYS A 71 -4.44 -18.84 1.96
CA LYS A 71 -5.17 -20.13 2.06
C LYS A 71 -6.19 -20.17 3.20
N SER A 72 -6.05 -19.31 4.21
CA SER A 72 -6.89 -19.35 5.42
C SER A 72 -8.08 -18.40 5.39
N ILE A 73 -8.06 -17.35 4.56
CA ILE A 73 -9.14 -16.35 4.48
C ILE A 73 -9.71 -16.30 3.07
N SER A 74 -10.98 -15.89 2.95
CA SER A 74 -11.68 -15.73 1.66
C SER A 74 -11.77 -14.29 1.19
N ILE A 75 -11.55 -13.31 2.08
CA ILE A 75 -11.57 -11.89 1.70
C ILE A 75 -10.38 -11.55 0.79
N PRO A 76 -10.55 -10.62 -0.15
CA PRO A 76 -9.48 -10.18 -1.03
C PRO A 76 -8.27 -9.64 -0.28
N ILE A 77 -7.07 -9.95 -0.80
CA ILE A 77 -5.79 -9.47 -0.27
C ILE A 77 -5.16 -8.51 -1.26
N GLN A 78 -4.70 -7.37 -0.78
CA GLN A 78 -3.74 -6.52 -1.49
C GLN A 78 -2.37 -6.61 -0.80
N LEU A 79 -1.33 -6.86 -1.58
CA LEU A 79 0.03 -7.08 -1.10
C LEU A 79 0.97 -6.01 -1.64
N GLY A 80 1.74 -5.39 -0.74
CA GLY A 80 2.86 -4.52 -1.04
C GLY A 80 4.14 -5.00 -0.38
N GLY A 81 5.23 -4.30 -0.67
CA GLY A 81 6.55 -4.59 -0.12
C GLY A 81 7.42 -5.44 -1.06
N GLY A 82 8.50 -4.85 -1.54
CA GLY A 82 9.59 -5.56 -2.23
C GLY A 82 9.32 -6.12 -3.61
N ILE A 83 8.22 -5.78 -4.27
CA ILE A 83 7.96 -6.16 -5.67
C ILE A 83 8.88 -5.32 -6.56
N ARG A 84 9.87 -5.96 -7.19
CA ARG A 84 10.92 -5.30 -7.98
C ARG A 84 11.02 -5.76 -9.43
N SER A 85 10.27 -6.79 -9.80
CA SER A 85 10.25 -7.36 -11.14
C SER A 85 8.86 -7.88 -11.51
N ALA A 86 8.62 -8.08 -12.80
CA ALA A 86 7.43 -8.78 -13.26
C ALA A 86 7.38 -10.21 -12.71
N THR A 87 8.52 -10.87 -12.57
CA THR A 87 8.60 -12.23 -11.99
C THR A 87 8.14 -12.25 -10.53
N ASP A 88 8.53 -11.24 -9.72
CA ASP A 88 8.03 -11.14 -8.35
C ASP A 88 6.51 -10.97 -8.31
N ALA A 89 5.96 -10.15 -9.20
CA ALA A 89 4.53 -9.92 -9.31
C ALA A 89 3.77 -11.20 -9.68
N GLU A 90 4.23 -11.91 -10.73
CA GLU A 90 3.61 -13.16 -11.17
C GLU A 90 3.63 -14.20 -10.05
N LYS A 91 4.74 -14.35 -9.36
CA LYS A 91 4.86 -15.27 -8.23
C LYS A 91 3.77 -15.06 -7.17
N TYR A 92 3.41 -13.80 -6.87
CA TYR A 92 2.33 -13.52 -5.91
C TYR A 92 0.94 -13.74 -6.52
N PHE A 93 0.72 -13.37 -7.79
CA PHE A 93 -0.55 -13.68 -8.46
C PHE A 93 -0.83 -15.17 -8.52
N ASP A 94 0.19 -16.01 -8.77
CA ASP A 94 0.07 -17.48 -8.79
C ASP A 94 -0.32 -18.06 -7.43
N THR A 95 -0.06 -17.35 -6.33
CA THR A 95 -0.53 -17.76 -4.99
C THR A 95 -1.98 -17.36 -4.70
N GLY A 96 -2.64 -16.64 -5.60
CA GLY A 96 -4.00 -16.17 -5.43
C GLY A 96 -4.13 -14.80 -4.74
N ILE A 97 -3.07 -14.00 -4.69
CA ILE A 97 -3.15 -12.60 -4.26
C ILE A 97 -3.98 -11.80 -5.26
N ASP A 98 -4.95 -11.05 -4.79
CA ASP A 98 -5.94 -10.37 -5.64
C ASP A 98 -5.40 -9.07 -6.24
N ASN A 99 -4.62 -8.31 -5.48
CA ASN A 99 -4.04 -7.05 -5.93
C ASN A 99 -2.58 -6.90 -5.46
N LEU A 100 -1.77 -6.26 -6.28
CA LEU A 100 -0.42 -5.87 -5.90
C LEU A 100 -0.29 -4.35 -5.78
N ILE A 101 0.54 -3.90 -4.84
CA ILE A 101 0.88 -2.50 -4.62
C ILE A 101 2.34 -2.33 -4.96
N ILE A 102 2.62 -1.55 -5.99
CA ILE A 102 3.96 -1.36 -6.55
C ILE A 102 4.43 0.05 -6.22
N GLY A 103 5.47 0.12 -5.37
CA GLY A 103 6.10 1.38 -4.96
C GLY A 103 7.30 1.73 -5.86
N SER A 104 8.52 1.48 -5.39
CA SER A 104 9.76 1.91 -6.06
C SER A 104 9.88 1.49 -7.53
N MET A 105 9.33 0.34 -7.91
CA MET A 105 9.34 -0.13 -9.30
C MET A 105 8.49 0.79 -10.20
N SER A 106 7.38 1.37 -9.70
CA SER A 106 6.55 2.29 -10.48
C SER A 106 7.27 3.59 -10.85
N VAL A 107 8.28 3.95 -10.08
CA VAL A 107 9.14 5.12 -10.32
C VAL A 107 10.34 4.77 -11.20
N ASN A 108 11.00 3.66 -10.89
CA ASN A 108 12.29 3.31 -11.48
C ASN A 108 12.19 2.51 -12.79
N GLN A 109 11.07 1.80 -13.00
CA GLN A 109 10.83 0.91 -14.13
C GLN A 109 9.37 1.05 -14.61
N PRO A 110 8.92 2.25 -15.00
CA PRO A 110 7.51 2.49 -15.33
C PRO A 110 7.02 1.60 -16.47
N ASP A 111 7.83 1.37 -17.51
CA ASP A 111 7.44 0.54 -18.66
C ASP A 111 7.10 -0.90 -18.26
N GLU A 112 7.82 -1.47 -17.30
CA GLU A 112 7.54 -2.81 -16.79
C GLU A 112 6.21 -2.83 -16.01
N VAL A 113 5.93 -1.78 -15.24
CA VAL A 113 4.65 -1.68 -14.51
C VAL A 113 3.49 -1.45 -15.47
N LEU A 114 3.68 -0.68 -16.54
CA LEU A 114 2.70 -0.51 -17.62
C LEU A 114 2.35 -1.85 -18.28
N LYS A 115 3.35 -2.66 -18.65
CA LYS A 115 3.15 -4.01 -19.21
C LYS A 115 2.40 -4.91 -18.24
N LEU A 116 2.80 -4.90 -16.97
CA LEU A 116 2.19 -5.70 -15.92
C LEU A 116 0.73 -5.31 -15.67
N ALA A 117 0.41 -4.02 -15.63
CA ALA A 117 -0.95 -3.52 -15.44
C ALA A 117 -1.86 -3.84 -16.62
N ASN A 118 -1.34 -3.80 -17.87
CA ASN A 118 -2.09 -4.23 -19.04
C ASN A 118 -2.35 -5.74 -19.05
N LYS A 119 -1.40 -6.55 -18.59
CA LYS A 119 -1.59 -8.00 -18.43
C LYS A 119 -2.59 -8.35 -17.34
N HIS A 120 -2.53 -7.63 -16.21
CA HIS A 120 -3.37 -7.86 -15.03
C HIS A 120 -4.32 -6.68 -14.80
N ASN A 121 -5.21 -6.46 -15.75
CA ASN A 121 -6.16 -5.35 -15.74
C ASN A 121 -6.87 -5.20 -14.38
N ASN A 122 -6.87 -3.98 -13.84
CA ASN A 122 -7.50 -3.66 -12.55
C ASN A 122 -6.97 -4.44 -11.32
N LYS A 123 -5.74 -4.97 -11.37
CA LYS A 123 -5.14 -5.68 -10.22
C LYS A 123 -3.95 -4.96 -9.61
N ILE A 124 -3.42 -3.91 -10.25
CA ILE A 124 -2.25 -3.18 -9.80
C ILE A 124 -2.65 -1.83 -9.17
N TYR A 125 -2.13 -1.55 -7.99
CA TYR A 125 -2.05 -0.21 -7.41
C TYR A 125 -0.62 0.29 -7.52
N ILE A 126 -0.45 1.59 -7.72
CA ILE A 126 0.85 2.24 -7.48
C ILE A 126 0.85 2.86 -6.09
N SER A 127 2.00 2.84 -5.41
CA SER A 127 2.18 3.49 -4.10
C SER A 127 2.80 4.87 -4.27
N LEU A 128 2.21 5.84 -3.59
CA LEU A 128 2.68 7.21 -3.42
C LEU A 128 3.02 7.42 -1.95
N ASP A 129 4.22 6.99 -1.54
CA ASP A 129 4.72 7.18 -0.19
C ASP A 129 5.33 8.56 -0.09
N ILE A 130 4.67 9.49 0.62
CA ILE A 130 4.95 10.93 0.54
C ILE A 130 5.51 11.44 1.85
N LYS A 131 6.63 12.15 1.74
CA LYS A 131 7.24 12.93 2.82
C LYS A 131 7.62 14.31 2.29
N ASP A 132 7.10 15.37 2.91
CA ASP A 132 7.39 16.76 2.52
C ASP A 132 7.19 17.05 1.01
N ASP A 133 6.09 16.56 0.42
CA ASP A 133 5.74 16.66 -1.00
C ASP A 133 6.62 15.82 -1.96
N ASP A 134 7.55 15.07 -1.46
CA ASP A 134 8.40 14.22 -2.25
C ASP A 134 7.96 12.76 -2.17
N ILE A 135 8.01 12.06 -3.29
CA ILE A 135 7.80 10.62 -3.34
C ILE A 135 9.05 9.94 -2.80
N MET A 136 8.88 9.09 -1.81
CA MET A 136 9.94 8.26 -1.25
C MET A 136 9.94 6.87 -1.85
N ILE A 137 11.12 6.30 -2.05
CA ILE A 137 11.35 4.97 -2.63
C ILE A 137 12.32 4.17 -1.77
N LYS A 138 12.49 2.88 -2.10
CA LYS A 138 13.43 1.96 -1.42
C LYS A 138 13.17 1.85 0.10
N GLY A 139 11.91 1.62 0.48
CA GLY A 139 11.54 1.56 1.90
C GLY A 139 11.73 2.90 2.59
N TRP A 140 11.36 3.98 1.90
CA TRP A 140 11.38 5.37 2.35
C TRP A 140 12.77 5.97 2.61
N LYS A 141 13.83 5.32 2.10
CA LYS A 141 15.22 5.73 2.33
C LYS A 141 15.71 6.76 1.32
N GLU A 142 15.15 6.78 0.13
CA GLU A 142 15.58 7.65 -0.94
C GLU A 142 14.41 8.47 -1.48
N LYS A 143 14.71 9.71 -1.90
CA LYS A 143 13.77 10.59 -2.58
C LYS A 143 13.76 10.29 -4.07
N SER A 144 12.58 10.18 -4.66
CA SER A 144 12.39 10.09 -6.10
C SER A 144 12.77 11.41 -6.80
N LYS A 145 13.27 11.31 -8.04
CA LYS A 145 13.41 12.46 -8.93
C LYS A 145 12.08 12.91 -9.55
N LEU A 146 11.12 11.99 -9.66
CA LEU A 146 9.79 12.30 -10.21
C LEU A 146 8.94 13.00 -9.17
N LYS A 147 8.20 13.99 -9.61
CA LYS A 147 7.14 14.62 -8.81
C LYS A 147 5.84 13.82 -8.93
N ILE A 148 4.92 14.04 -8.00
CA ILE A 148 3.64 13.31 -7.94
C ILE A 148 2.88 13.40 -9.26
N LEU A 149 2.75 14.60 -9.85
CA LEU A 149 2.05 14.78 -11.12
C LEU A 149 2.74 14.08 -12.29
N ASP A 150 4.08 14.07 -12.32
CA ASP A 150 4.83 13.38 -13.36
C ASP A 150 4.58 11.88 -13.31
N LEU A 151 4.62 11.29 -12.10
CA LEU A 151 4.32 9.87 -11.91
C LEU A 151 2.88 9.54 -12.30
N LEU A 152 1.90 10.34 -11.88
CA LEU A 152 0.50 10.15 -12.24
C LEU A 152 0.29 10.23 -13.76
N ASN A 153 0.93 11.18 -14.43
CA ASN A 153 0.84 11.34 -15.88
C ASN A 153 1.41 10.13 -16.66
N LEU A 154 2.46 9.48 -16.15
CA LEU A 154 2.99 8.24 -16.76
C LEU A 154 1.93 7.13 -16.81
N TYR A 155 1.05 7.07 -15.81
CA TYR A 155 0.03 6.03 -15.68
C TYR A 155 -1.38 6.45 -16.10
N LYS A 156 -1.54 7.63 -16.68
CA LYS A 156 -2.83 8.24 -17.00
C LYS A 156 -3.80 7.34 -17.79
N HIS A 157 -3.28 6.55 -18.72
CA HIS A 157 -4.08 5.67 -19.60
C HIS A 157 -3.92 4.19 -19.26
N THR A 158 -3.35 3.88 -18.11
CA THR A 158 -3.06 2.51 -17.67
C THR A 158 -4.24 1.96 -16.88
N PRO A 159 -4.61 0.68 -17.07
CA PRO A 159 -5.71 0.07 -16.33
C PRO A 159 -5.30 -0.29 -14.90
N LEU A 160 -4.85 0.71 -14.15
CA LEU A 160 -4.57 0.58 -12.72
C LEU A 160 -5.87 0.38 -11.94
N ARG A 161 -5.78 -0.31 -10.82
CA ARG A 161 -6.85 -0.37 -9.82
C ARG A 161 -6.97 0.94 -9.05
N GLY A 162 -5.86 1.63 -8.83
CA GLY A 162 -5.81 2.88 -8.10
C GLY A 162 -4.44 3.23 -7.56
N CYS A 163 -4.45 4.12 -6.57
CA CYS A 163 -3.26 4.58 -5.85
C CYS A 163 -3.41 4.31 -4.34
N VAL A 164 -2.33 3.86 -3.71
CA VAL A 164 -2.18 3.87 -2.25
C VAL A 164 -1.30 5.07 -1.89
N ILE A 165 -1.80 5.92 -1.02
CA ILE A 165 -1.14 7.17 -0.64
C ILE A 165 -0.80 7.11 0.83
N THR A 166 0.49 7.15 1.17
CA THR A 166 0.97 7.10 2.55
C THR A 166 1.50 8.45 2.98
N ASP A 167 0.95 9.02 4.07
CA ASP A 167 1.57 10.13 4.79
C ASP A 167 2.64 9.58 5.75
N ILE A 168 3.89 9.52 5.29
CA ILE A 168 5.00 8.90 6.04
C ILE A 168 5.20 9.54 7.41
N LYS A 169 5.03 10.86 7.53
CA LYS A 169 5.24 11.57 8.81
C LYS A 169 4.23 11.22 9.89
N ASN A 170 3.07 10.72 9.49
CA ASN A 170 2.01 10.34 10.40
C ASN A 170 1.85 8.81 10.52
N ASP A 171 2.58 8.03 9.69
CA ASP A 171 2.47 6.59 9.71
C ASP A 171 3.02 5.98 11.00
N GLY A 172 2.20 5.18 11.69
CA GLY A 172 2.52 4.57 12.98
C GLY A 172 2.59 5.52 14.17
N MET A 173 2.31 6.83 13.98
CA MET A 173 2.52 7.85 15.02
C MET A 173 1.30 8.09 15.91
N LEU A 174 0.13 7.56 15.58
CA LEU A 174 -1.13 7.75 16.33
C LEU A 174 -1.48 9.23 16.57
N LYS A 175 -1.15 10.13 15.64
CA LYS A 175 -1.38 11.58 15.76
C LYS A 175 -2.69 12.07 15.13
N GLY A 176 -3.43 11.19 14.49
CA GLY A 176 -4.62 11.54 13.71
C GLY A 176 -4.31 11.80 12.24
N LEU A 177 -5.36 11.80 11.43
CA LEU A 177 -5.27 12.00 9.99
C LEU A 177 -4.97 13.46 9.65
N ASN A 178 -3.97 13.70 8.80
CA ASN A 178 -3.66 15.03 8.28
C ASN A 178 -4.60 15.38 7.12
N THR A 179 -5.70 16.08 7.43
CA THR A 179 -6.73 16.42 6.44
C THR A 179 -6.22 17.37 5.35
N ASP A 180 -5.26 18.25 5.65
CA ASP A 180 -4.71 19.18 4.67
C ASP A 180 -3.79 18.46 3.68
N PHE A 181 -3.00 17.50 4.17
CA PHE A 181 -2.26 16.57 3.31
C PHE A 181 -3.20 15.83 2.36
N VAL A 182 -4.29 15.24 2.88
CA VAL A 182 -5.26 14.50 2.09
C VAL A 182 -5.87 15.39 1.00
N LYS A 183 -6.39 16.58 1.34
CA LYS A 183 -6.94 17.54 0.35
C LYS A 183 -5.94 17.86 -0.75
N LYS A 184 -4.70 18.20 -0.36
CA LYS A 184 -3.62 18.55 -1.29
C LYS A 184 -3.34 17.44 -2.28
N ILE A 185 -3.23 16.19 -1.80
CA ILE A 185 -2.89 15.05 -2.66
C ILE A 185 -4.07 14.67 -3.56
N VAL A 186 -5.30 14.63 -3.04
CA VAL A 186 -6.48 14.33 -3.85
C VAL A 186 -6.65 15.38 -4.96
N SER A 187 -6.49 16.67 -4.66
CA SER A 187 -6.52 17.73 -5.68
C SER A 187 -5.46 17.53 -6.79
N LYS A 188 -4.25 17.06 -6.43
CA LYS A 188 -3.22 16.72 -7.44
C LYS A 188 -3.64 15.54 -8.31
N ILE A 189 -4.27 14.51 -7.73
CA ILE A 189 -4.76 13.35 -8.49
C ILE A 189 -5.89 13.78 -9.44
N GLU A 190 -6.85 14.56 -8.96
CA GLU A 190 -7.94 15.11 -9.79
C GLU A 190 -7.40 15.95 -10.95
N SER A 191 -6.38 16.78 -10.71
CA SER A 191 -5.76 17.63 -11.74
C SER A 191 -4.93 16.83 -12.77
N SER A 192 -4.52 15.61 -12.46
CA SER A 192 -3.72 14.76 -13.37
C SER A 192 -4.54 14.15 -14.51
N ASN A 193 -5.88 14.32 -14.50
CA ASN A 193 -6.80 13.66 -15.43
C ASN A 193 -6.58 12.14 -15.53
N MET A 194 -6.15 11.51 -14.44
CA MET A 194 -6.19 10.05 -14.36
C MET A 194 -7.64 9.57 -14.51
N ASN A 195 -7.79 8.32 -14.98
CA ASN A 195 -9.10 7.73 -15.15
C ASN A 195 -9.96 7.94 -13.89
N ASN A 196 -11.17 8.47 -14.04
CA ASN A 196 -12.09 8.81 -12.95
C ASN A 196 -12.49 7.59 -12.09
N ASP A 197 -12.25 6.37 -12.56
CA ASP A 197 -12.60 5.12 -11.86
C ASP A 197 -11.48 4.56 -10.96
N ILE A 198 -10.34 5.26 -10.84
CA ILE A 198 -9.26 4.78 -9.96
C ILE A 198 -9.65 4.92 -8.50
N ARG A 199 -9.29 3.91 -7.70
CA ARG A 199 -9.50 3.93 -6.25
C ARG A 199 -8.34 4.62 -5.55
N ILE A 200 -8.66 5.50 -4.62
CA ILE A 200 -7.69 6.12 -3.73
C ILE A 200 -7.78 5.43 -2.38
N ILE A 201 -6.65 4.92 -1.90
CA ILE A 201 -6.49 4.34 -0.56
C ILE A 201 -5.55 5.25 0.21
N LEU A 202 -5.99 5.76 1.34
CA LEU A 202 -5.18 6.60 2.23
C LEU A 202 -4.59 5.74 3.33
N ALA A 203 -3.31 5.94 3.64
CA ALA A 203 -2.58 5.28 4.71
C ALA A 203 -1.76 6.31 5.52
N GLY A 204 -1.45 5.96 6.76
CA GLY A 204 -0.75 6.84 7.69
C GLY A 204 -1.69 7.79 8.46
N GLY A 205 -1.58 7.78 9.78
CA GLY A 205 -2.24 8.72 10.68
C GLY A 205 -3.64 8.37 11.16
N LEU A 206 -4.33 7.37 10.60
CA LEU A 206 -5.65 6.98 11.08
C LEU A 206 -5.55 6.44 12.52
N THR A 207 -6.22 7.10 13.47
CA THR A 207 -6.10 6.79 14.90
C THR A 207 -7.41 6.38 15.54
N ASN A 208 -8.50 7.08 15.18
CA ASN A 208 -9.78 6.91 15.85
C ASN A 208 -10.97 7.20 14.91
N TYR A 209 -12.17 7.00 15.43
CA TYR A 209 -13.40 7.18 14.66
C TYR A 209 -13.63 8.62 14.17
N ASN A 210 -13.14 9.63 14.91
CA ASN A 210 -13.29 11.02 14.49
C ASN A 210 -12.50 11.35 13.23
N ASP A 211 -11.37 10.67 13.00
CA ASP A 211 -10.61 10.81 11.77
C ASP A 211 -11.44 10.38 10.55
N LEU A 212 -12.23 9.29 10.69
CA LEU A 212 -13.14 8.82 9.64
C LEU A 212 -14.28 9.81 9.39
N ILE A 213 -14.85 10.41 10.45
CA ILE A 213 -15.87 11.46 10.33
C ILE A 213 -15.28 12.67 9.59
N ASN A 214 -14.09 13.10 9.96
CA ASN A 214 -13.42 14.24 9.33
C ASN A 214 -13.11 13.95 7.86
N LEU A 215 -12.62 12.76 7.55
CA LEU A 215 -12.38 12.34 6.17
C LEU A 215 -13.67 12.34 5.33
N LYS A 216 -14.78 11.87 5.90
CA LYS A 216 -16.09 11.88 5.23
C LYS A 216 -16.59 13.30 4.93
N LYS A 217 -16.32 14.25 5.82
CA LYS A 217 -16.69 15.68 5.62
C LYS A 217 -15.92 16.35 4.47
N LEU A 218 -14.80 15.78 4.03
CA LEU A 218 -14.03 16.32 2.90
C LEU A 218 -14.74 16.13 1.56
N ASN A 219 -15.80 15.31 1.50
CA ASN A 219 -16.57 15.02 0.28
C ASN A 219 -15.68 14.70 -0.94
N LEU A 220 -14.61 13.95 -0.73
CA LEU A 220 -13.72 13.51 -1.79
C LEU A 220 -14.48 12.62 -2.77
N LYS A 221 -14.33 12.91 -4.07
CA LYS A 221 -14.94 12.16 -5.17
C LYS A 221 -14.20 10.86 -5.44
#